data_1ca80fa25b910a44879e26852f604da0
#
_entry.id   1ca80fa25b910a44879e26852f604da0
#
_cell.length_a   1.000
_cell.length_b   1.000
_cell.length_c   1.000
_cell.angle_alpha   90.00
_cell.angle_beta   90.00
_cell.angle_gamma   90.00
#
_symmetry.space_group_name_H-M   'P 1'
#
loop_
_entity.id
_entity.type
_entity.pdbx_description
1 polymer ?
#
loop_
_entity_poly.entity_id
_entity_poly.type
_entity_poly.pdbx_seq_one_letter_code
_entity_poly.pdbx_strand_id
1 'polypeptide(L)'
;IYVTHDQIEAMTMADKIVALNGGHVEQVGSPLDLYDRPKNRFVASFIGSPSMNLLNGEVTALKGGFATIMLAGSTLDIPASKELAVGKRISLGIRPEHLKLSDVGLRAKARVVEPTGSEIHGIFQFQDQEITAVFRERHALAPGDEVFLEIQPDKVHIFDKESGERLE
;
A
#
# COMPACT_ATOMS: atom_id res chain seq x y z
N ILE A 1 -29.43 -4.29 6.24
CA ILE A 1 -28.50 -3.17 5.97
C ILE A 1 -27.93 -2.74 7.31
N TYR A 2 -26.61 -2.68 7.39
CA TYR A 2 -25.88 -2.22 8.56
C TYR A 2 -24.96 -1.06 8.15
N VAL A 3 -24.93 0.02 8.94
CA VAL A 3 -24.09 1.17 8.70
C VAL A 3 -23.05 1.26 9.79
N THR A 4 -21.79 1.22 9.43
CA THR A 4 -20.67 1.28 10.37
C THR A 4 -19.51 2.09 9.79
N HIS A 5 -18.67 2.62 10.65
CA HIS A 5 -17.35 3.15 10.30
C HIS A 5 -16.23 2.20 10.76
N ASP A 6 -16.57 1.08 11.39
CA ASP A 6 -15.63 0.06 11.80
C ASP A 6 -15.35 -0.91 10.65
N GLN A 7 -14.10 -0.94 10.21
CA GLN A 7 -13.65 -1.77 9.10
C GLN A 7 -13.71 -3.26 9.45
N ILE A 8 -13.43 -3.63 10.71
CA ILE A 8 -13.44 -5.03 11.14
C ILE A 8 -14.87 -5.58 11.07
N GLU A 9 -15.85 -4.81 11.54
CA GLU A 9 -17.26 -5.17 11.41
C GLU A 9 -17.66 -5.31 9.94
N ALA A 10 -17.33 -4.33 9.09
CA ALA A 10 -17.66 -4.36 7.67
C ALA A 10 -17.04 -5.58 6.98
N MET A 11 -15.76 -5.89 7.28
CA MET A 11 -15.02 -6.99 6.64
C MET A 11 -15.49 -8.37 7.11
N THR A 12 -15.96 -8.50 8.35
CA THR A 12 -16.28 -9.81 8.96
C THR A 12 -17.77 -10.17 8.88
N MET A 13 -18.66 -9.16 8.86
CA MET A 13 -20.11 -9.41 8.96
C MET A 13 -20.84 -9.24 7.62
N ALA A 14 -20.25 -8.58 6.63
CA ALA A 14 -20.94 -8.27 5.40
C ALA A 14 -20.65 -9.26 4.28
N ASP A 15 -21.69 -9.67 3.54
CA ASP A 15 -21.53 -10.34 2.24
C ASP A 15 -21.17 -9.33 1.15
N LYS A 16 -21.60 -8.07 1.34
CA LYS A 16 -21.34 -6.97 0.39
C LYS A 16 -21.17 -5.66 1.13
N ILE A 17 -20.12 -4.94 0.77
CA ILE A 17 -19.80 -3.60 1.28
C ILE A 17 -20.14 -2.56 0.21
N VAL A 18 -20.71 -1.44 0.63
CA VAL A 18 -20.85 -0.22 -0.15
C VAL A 18 -19.97 0.84 0.53
N ALA A 19 -18.81 1.14 -0.07
CA ALA A 19 -17.93 2.21 0.41
C ALA A 19 -18.47 3.56 -0.06
N LEU A 20 -18.68 4.46 0.88
CA LEU A 20 -19.22 5.80 0.66
C LEU A 20 -18.22 6.88 1.06
N ASN A 21 -18.09 7.91 0.25
CA ASN A 21 -17.26 9.07 0.52
C ASN A 21 -18.02 10.35 0.12
N GLY A 22 -18.25 11.26 1.06
CA GLY A 22 -18.95 12.51 0.78
C GLY A 22 -20.34 12.33 0.13
N GLY A 23 -21.04 11.21 0.42
CA GLY A 23 -22.34 10.88 -0.17
C GLY A 23 -22.28 10.18 -1.53
N HIS A 24 -21.09 9.95 -2.09
CA HIS A 24 -20.89 9.23 -3.34
C HIS A 24 -20.47 7.79 -3.08
N VAL A 25 -20.94 6.87 -3.93
CA VAL A 25 -20.52 5.47 -3.90
C VAL A 25 -19.17 5.35 -4.61
N GLU A 26 -18.15 4.97 -3.85
CA GLU A 26 -16.78 4.77 -4.36
C GLU A 26 -16.62 3.35 -4.95
N GLN A 27 -17.05 2.34 -4.20
CA GLN A 27 -17.01 0.96 -4.65
C GLN A 27 -18.08 0.11 -3.98
N VAL A 28 -18.56 -0.90 -4.70
CA VAL A 28 -19.47 -1.93 -4.19
C VAL A 28 -18.89 -3.29 -4.53
N GLY A 29 -18.78 -4.19 -3.56
CA GLY A 29 -18.24 -5.53 -3.77
C GLY A 29 -18.23 -6.37 -2.51
N SER A 30 -17.71 -7.58 -2.59
CA SER A 30 -17.40 -8.38 -1.39
C SER A 30 -16.27 -7.72 -0.59
N PRO A 31 -16.15 -8.02 0.71
CA PRO A 31 -15.05 -7.50 1.53
C PRO A 31 -13.66 -7.71 0.88
N LEU A 32 -13.40 -8.91 0.39
CA LEU A 32 -12.13 -9.24 -0.26
C LEU A 32 -11.92 -8.51 -1.59
N ASP A 33 -12.99 -8.25 -2.37
CA ASP A 33 -12.86 -7.46 -3.60
C ASP A 33 -12.38 -6.04 -3.30
N LEU A 34 -12.92 -5.41 -2.25
CA LEU A 34 -12.51 -4.06 -1.87
C LEU A 34 -11.07 -4.05 -1.32
N TYR A 35 -10.66 -5.10 -0.63
CA TYR A 35 -9.33 -5.25 -0.09
C TYR A 35 -8.28 -5.52 -1.17
N ASP A 36 -8.52 -6.53 -2.03
CA ASP A 36 -7.57 -7.00 -3.04
C ASP A 36 -7.57 -6.13 -4.30
N ARG A 37 -8.72 -5.51 -4.62
CA ARG A 37 -8.92 -4.74 -5.84
C ARG A 37 -9.60 -3.40 -5.56
N PRO A 38 -9.02 -2.55 -4.71
CA PRO A 38 -9.58 -1.22 -4.46
C PRO A 38 -9.60 -0.42 -5.76
N LYS A 39 -10.75 0.18 -6.06
CA LYS A 39 -10.97 0.94 -7.30
C LYS A 39 -10.17 2.24 -7.32
N ASN A 40 -9.96 2.84 -6.16
CA ASN A 40 -9.23 4.09 -6.04
C ASN A 40 -8.47 4.18 -4.70
N ARG A 41 -7.71 5.27 -4.54
CA ARG A 41 -6.92 5.54 -3.32
C ARG A 41 -7.77 5.65 -2.06
N PHE A 42 -8.99 6.18 -2.18
CA PHE A 42 -9.87 6.29 -1.02
C PHE A 42 -10.21 4.89 -0.47
N VAL A 43 -10.71 4.00 -1.32
CA VAL A 43 -11.03 2.62 -0.91
C VAL A 43 -9.80 1.90 -0.39
N ALA A 44 -8.64 2.06 -1.07
CA ALA A 44 -7.38 1.45 -0.67
C ALA A 44 -6.92 1.86 0.74
N SER A 45 -7.08 3.14 1.08
CA SER A 45 -6.71 3.68 2.39
C SER A 45 -7.78 3.45 3.46
N PHE A 46 -9.04 3.31 3.05
CA PHE A 46 -10.16 3.12 3.97
C PHE A 46 -10.33 1.65 4.37
N ILE A 47 -10.07 0.70 3.47
CA ILE A 47 -10.22 -0.74 3.70
C ILE A 47 -8.87 -1.37 4.07
N GLY A 48 -8.80 -1.93 5.28
CA GLY A 48 -7.63 -2.59 5.84
C GLY A 48 -7.07 -1.87 7.07
N SER A 49 -6.67 -2.62 8.06
CA SER A 49 -6.07 -2.13 9.31
C SER A 49 -4.79 -2.92 9.61
N PRO A 50 -3.61 -2.28 9.54
CA PRO A 50 -3.37 -0.89 9.17
C PRO A 50 -3.72 -0.58 7.70
N SER A 51 -3.89 0.72 7.40
CA SER A 51 -4.21 1.20 6.04
C SER A 51 -3.09 0.91 5.03
N MET A 52 -3.44 0.85 3.74
CA MET A 52 -2.46 0.74 2.66
C MET A 52 -1.50 1.94 2.65
N ASN A 53 -0.19 1.66 2.54
CA ASN A 53 0.79 2.70 2.27
C ASN A 53 0.59 3.25 0.85
N LEU A 54 0.63 4.57 0.70
CA LEU A 54 0.50 5.25 -0.59
C LEU A 54 1.75 6.11 -0.83
N LEU A 55 2.72 5.56 -1.56
CA LEU A 55 3.99 6.24 -1.84
C LEU A 55 3.92 7.01 -3.16
N ASN A 56 4.42 8.23 -3.16
CA ASN A 56 4.52 9.04 -4.37
C ASN A 56 5.63 8.51 -5.27
N GLY A 57 5.32 8.30 -6.55
CA GLY A 57 6.27 7.83 -7.53
C GLY A 57 6.05 8.42 -8.92
N GLU A 58 7.04 8.24 -9.77
CA GLU A 58 7.01 8.61 -11.18
C GLU A 58 7.52 7.47 -12.04
N VAL A 59 6.86 7.22 -13.15
CA VAL A 59 7.29 6.22 -14.14
C VAL A 59 8.47 6.80 -14.92
N THR A 60 9.65 6.22 -14.78
CA THR A 60 10.87 6.71 -15.44
C THR A 60 11.26 5.92 -16.69
N ALA A 61 10.83 4.66 -16.78
CA ALA A 61 11.06 3.83 -17.97
C ALA A 61 9.95 2.79 -18.16
N LEU A 62 9.77 2.37 -19.41
CA LEU A 62 8.92 1.25 -19.80
C LEU A 62 9.74 0.34 -20.72
N LYS A 63 10.04 -0.89 -20.29
CA LYS A 63 10.88 -1.81 -21.07
C LYS A 63 10.56 -3.27 -20.73
N GLY A 64 10.44 -4.10 -21.76
CA GLY A 64 10.33 -5.56 -21.58
C GLY A 64 9.13 -6.03 -20.76
N GLY A 65 8.01 -5.30 -20.79
CA GLY A 65 6.82 -5.62 -19.99
C GLY A 65 6.89 -5.13 -18.54
N PHE A 66 7.92 -4.33 -18.20
CA PHE A 66 8.08 -3.71 -16.88
C PHE A 66 8.08 -2.19 -16.96
N ALA A 67 7.61 -1.57 -15.89
CA ALA A 67 7.71 -0.15 -15.63
C ALA A 67 8.69 0.08 -14.47
N THR A 68 9.66 0.96 -14.67
CA THR A 68 10.55 1.42 -13.59
C THR A 68 9.92 2.62 -12.92
N ILE A 69 9.65 2.51 -11.62
CA ILE A 69 9.08 3.57 -10.81
C ILE A 69 10.19 4.18 -9.94
N MET A 70 10.33 5.49 -10.00
CA MET A 70 11.16 6.27 -9.08
C MET A 70 10.36 6.63 -7.83
N LEU A 71 10.86 6.22 -6.67
CA LEU A 71 10.27 6.46 -5.34
C LEU A 71 11.30 7.20 -4.48
N ALA A 72 11.26 8.54 -4.44
CA ALA A 72 12.14 9.37 -3.60
C ALA A 72 13.63 8.94 -3.60
N GLY A 73 14.18 8.69 -4.80
CA GLY A 73 15.59 8.31 -5.00
C GLY A 73 15.87 6.80 -5.03
N SER A 74 14.87 5.96 -4.78
CA SER A 74 14.93 4.51 -4.98
C SER A 74 14.14 4.12 -6.24
N THR A 75 14.53 3.05 -6.91
CA THR A 75 13.80 2.53 -8.07
C THR A 75 13.19 1.18 -7.77
N LEU A 76 12.01 0.94 -8.34
CA LEU A 76 11.29 -0.33 -8.28
C LEU A 76 10.79 -0.68 -9.68
N ASP A 77 11.09 -1.89 -10.14
CA ASP A 77 10.51 -2.43 -11.36
C ASP A 77 9.24 -3.22 -11.02
N ILE A 78 8.14 -2.87 -11.67
CA ILE A 78 6.83 -3.50 -11.53
C ILE A 78 6.32 -3.95 -12.89
N PRO A 79 5.39 -4.93 -12.96
CA PRO A 79 4.72 -5.26 -14.22
C PRO A 79 4.08 -4.00 -14.83
N ALA A 80 4.32 -3.77 -16.12
CA ALA A 80 3.76 -2.62 -16.82
C ALA A 80 2.28 -2.86 -17.12
N SER A 81 1.45 -1.84 -16.92
CA SER A 81 0.09 -1.79 -17.43
C SER A 81 -0.01 -0.86 -18.65
N LYS A 82 -1.09 -1.00 -19.39
CA LYS A 82 -1.32 -0.20 -20.62
C LYS A 82 -1.53 1.30 -20.34
N GLU A 83 -1.87 1.63 -19.11
CA GLU A 83 -2.18 3.00 -18.69
C GLU A 83 -0.97 3.76 -18.16
N LEU A 84 0.19 3.07 -18.05
CA LEU A 84 1.44 3.68 -17.63
C LEU A 84 2.15 4.33 -18.83
N ALA A 85 2.68 5.51 -18.61
CA ALA A 85 3.52 6.24 -19.55
C ALA A 85 4.71 6.85 -18.81
N VAL A 86 5.85 6.98 -19.47
CA VAL A 86 7.03 7.66 -18.92
C VAL A 86 6.67 9.11 -18.56
N GLY A 87 7.08 9.55 -17.38
CA GLY A 87 6.72 10.85 -16.80
C GLY A 87 5.39 10.87 -16.05
N LYS A 88 4.61 9.78 -16.07
CA LYS A 88 3.35 9.70 -15.33
C LYS A 88 3.60 9.65 -13.83
N ARG A 89 3.00 10.59 -13.10
CA ARG A 89 3.00 10.59 -11.64
C ARG A 89 1.94 9.63 -11.12
N ILE A 90 2.35 8.79 -10.18
CA ILE A 90 1.50 7.75 -9.60
C ILE A 90 1.55 7.80 -8.06
N SER A 91 0.57 7.17 -7.45
CA SER A 91 0.65 6.70 -6.06
C SER A 91 0.80 5.18 -6.07
N LEU A 92 1.93 4.68 -5.55
CA LEU A 92 2.17 3.25 -5.39
C LEU A 92 1.56 2.79 -4.07
N GLY A 93 0.57 1.92 -4.14
CA GLY A 93 -0.10 1.32 -2.99
C GLY A 93 0.56 0.01 -2.57
N ILE A 94 0.88 -0.12 -1.28
CA ILE A 94 1.50 -1.33 -0.72
C ILE A 94 0.82 -1.66 0.60
N ARG A 95 0.26 -2.86 0.72
CA ARG A 95 -0.29 -3.32 2.00
C ARG A 95 0.84 -3.52 3.02
N PRO A 96 0.62 -3.17 4.30
CA PRO A 96 1.65 -3.31 5.35
C PRO A 96 2.25 -4.71 5.46
N GLU A 97 1.45 -5.74 5.27
CA GLU A 97 1.86 -7.16 5.32
C GLU A 97 2.60 -7.65 4.06
N HIS A 98 2.65 -6.84 2.99
CA HIS A 98 3.40 -7.14 1.77
C HIS A 98 4.82 -6.55 1.77
N LEU A 99 5.20 -5.87 2.85
CA LEU A 99 6.56 -5.41 3.08
C LEU A 99 7.34 -6.45 3.87
N LYS A 100 8.62 -6.63 3.52
CA LYS A 100 9.53 -7.54 4.22
C LYS A 100 10.80 -6.80 4.63
N LEU A 101 11.39 -7.20 5.77
CA LEU A 101 12.74 -6.81 6.11
C LEU A 101 13.71 -7.60 5.22
N SER A 102 14.69 -6.91 4.63
CA SER A 102 15.63 -7.47 3.67
C SER A 102 16.96 -6.71 3.71
N ASP A 103 17.94 -7.15 2.94
CA ASP A 103 19.20 -6.43 2.71
C ASP A 103 19.10 -5.45 1.53
N VAL A 104 17.96 -5.45 0.82
CA VAL A 104 17.69 -4.58 -0.33
C VAL A 104 16.27 -4.00 -0.27
N GLY A 105 16.04 -2.90 -0.97
CA GLY A 105 14.73 -2.26 -1.02
C GLY A 105 14.75 -0.79 -0.61
N LEU A 106 13.66 -0.30 -0.04
CA LEU A 106 13.57 1.07 0.45
C LEU A 106 14.33 1.20 1.78
N ARG A 107 15.39 2.01 1.78
CA ARG A 107 16.13 2.32 3.02
C ARG A 107 15.27 3.23 3.88
N ALA A 108 14.86 2.74 5.04
CA ALA A 108 13.97 3.44 5.96
C ALA A 108 14.51 3.34 7.40
N LYS A 109 14.06 4.25 8.26
CA LYS A 109 14.43 4.29 9.67
C LYS A 109 13.22 3.96 10.53
N ALA A 110 13.35 2.96 11.40
CA ALA A 110 12.30 2.60 12.35
C ALA A 110 12.03 3.77 13.31
N ARG A 111 10.78 4.20 13.40
CA ARG A 111 10.29 5.26 14.30
C ARG A 111 9.56 4.66 15.49
N VAL A 112 8.68 3.73 15.22
CA VAL A 112 7.89 3.01 16.22
C VAL A 112 7.94 1.54 15.91
N VAL A 113 8.06 0.72 16.94
CA VAL A 113 8.02 -0.75 16.85
C VAL A 113 7.14 -1.27 17.96
N GLU A 114 6.04 -1.91 17.60
CA GLU A 114 5.01 -2.41 18.51
C GLU A 114 4.82 -3.93 18.34
N PRO A 115 5.45 -4.75 19.18
CA PRO A 115 5.16 -6.18 19.21
C PRO A 115 3.77 -6.43 19.81
N THR A 116 2.87 -7.05 19.03
CA THR A 116 1.51 -7.41 19.48
C THR A 116 1.38 -8.86 19.94
N GLY A 117 2.49 -9.59 19.96
CA GLY A 117 2.56 -11.01 20.31
C GLY A 117 2.68 -11.90 19.07
N SER A 118 1.69 -11.92 18.21
CA SER A 118 1.70 -12.69 16.94
C SER A 118 2.36 -11.94 15.78
N GLU A 119 2.43 -10.61 15.88
CA GLU A 119 2.92 -9.73 14.81
C GLU A 119 3.75 -8.59 15.41
N ILE A 120 4.56 -7.96 14.57
CA ILE A 120 5.26 -6.71 14.89
C ILE A 120 4.72 -5.64 13.94
N HIS A 121 4.16 -4.58 14.48
CA HIS A 121 3.75 -3.40 13.73
C HIS A 121 4.89 -2.38 13.79
N GLY A 122 5.38 -1.96 12.65
CA GLY A 122 6.46 -0.98 12.53
C GLY A 122 6.01 0.25 11.75
N ILE A 123 6.39 1.44 12.24
CA ILE A 123 6.29 2.70 11.49
C ILE A 123 7.71 3.14 11.16
N PHE A 124 7.95 3.36 9.87
CA PHE A 124 9.27 3.66 9.33
C PHE A 124 9.25 4.99 8.60
N GLN A 125 10.30 5.79 8.79
CA GLN A 125 10.52 6.99 8.01
C GLN A 125 11.27 6.64 6.72
N PHE A 126 10.64 6.88 5.59
CA PHE A 126 11.22 6.80 4.26
C PHE A 126 11.21 8.19 3.62
N GLN A 127 12.36 8.84 3.62
CA GLN A 127 12.49 10.25 3.20
C GLN A 127 11.50 11.15 3.98
N ASP A 128 10.60 11.84 3.28
CA ASP A 128 9.55 12.69 3.83
C ASP A 128 8.21 11.95 4.08
N GLN A 129 8.16 10.63 3.84
CA GLN A 129 6.95 9.82 3.96
C GLN A 129 7.09 8.80 5.09
N GLU A 130 5.96 8.38 5.65
CA GLU A 130 5.92 7.28 6.60
C GLU A 130 5.42 6.01 5.90
N ILE A 131 6.01 4.87 6.29
CA ILE A 131 5.63 3.53 5.84
C ILE A 131 5.26 2.70 7.06
N THR A 132 4.08 2.10 7.05
CA THR A 132 3.67 1.11 8.02
C THR A 132 3.93 -0.29 7.47
N ALA A 133 4.55 -1.16 8.26
CA ALA A 133 4.74 -2.57 7.93
C ALA A 133 4.26 -3.48 9.05
N VAL A 134 3.79 -4.66 8.68
CA VAL A 134 3.35 -5.71 9.62
C VAL A 134 4.15 -6.98 9.33
N PHE A 135 4.93 -7.43 10.32
CA PHE A 135 5.74 -8.63 10.20
C PHE A 135 5.18 -9.74 11.09
N ARG A 136 4.97 -10.91 10.52
CA ARG A 136 4.54 -12.11 11.27
C ARG A 136 5.71 -12.85 11.90
N GLU A 137 6.90 -12.62 11.38
CA GLU A 137 8.14 -13.16 11.94
C GLU A 137 8.66 -12.25 13.04
N ARG A 138 9.29 -12.85 14.06
CA ARG A 138 9.94 -12.09 15.12
C ARG A 138 11.27 -11.55 14.62
N HIS A 139 11.38 -10.24 14.57
CA HIS A 139 12.60 -9.54 14.24
C HIS A 139 13.13 -8.79 15.48
N ALA A 140 14.45 -8.79 15.66
CA ALA A 140 15.10 -7.91 16.62
C ALA A 140 15.17 -6.50 16.02
N LEU A 141 14.09 -5.74 16.19
CA LEU A 141 13.92 -4.41 15.63
C LEU A 141 13.64 -3.42 16.76
N ALA A 142 14.34 -2.27 16.74
CA ALA A 142 14.18 -1.20 17.72
C ALA A 142 13.97 0.16 17.03
N PRO A 143 13.31 1.12 17.72
CA PRO A 143 13.26 2.49 17.25
C PRO A 143 14.67 3.05 17.02
N GLY A 144 14.90 3.66 15.87
CA GLY A 144 16.18 4.20 15.45
C GLY A 144 16.96 3.32 14.47
N ASP A 145 16.61 2.03 14.35
CA ASP A 145 17.28 1.11 13.43
C ASP A 145 17.07 1.54 11.98
N GLU A 146 18.13 1.44 11.19
CA GLU A 146 18.07 1.56 9.75
C GLU A 146 17.84 0.18 9.13
N VAL A 147 16.84 0.09 8.27
CA VAL A 147 16.43 -1.16 7.64
C VAL A 147 16.18 -0.96 6.15
N PHE A 148 16.13 -2.06 5.43
CA PHE A 148 15.61 -2.08 4.07
C PHE A 148 14.26 -2.79 4.06
N LEU A 149 13.26 -2.13 3.46
CA LEU A 149 11.93 -2.67 3.26
C LEU A 149 11.82 -3.11 1.80
N GLU A 150 11.79 -4.41 1.59
CA GLU A 150 11.58 -5.00 0.29
C GLU A 150 10.11 -4.98 -0.07
N ILE A 151 9.81 -4.50 -1.28
CA ILE A 151 8.48 -4.48 -1.87
C ILE A 151 8.35 -5.67 -2.81
N GLN A 152 7.25 -6.43 -2.69
CA GLN A 152 6.91 -7.49 -3.64
C GLN A 152 6.25 -6.86 -4.89
N PRO A 153 6.87 -6.89 -6.08
CA PRO A 153 6.35 -6.16 -7.25
C PRO A 153 4.99 -6.64 -7.76
N ASP A 154 4.64 -7.90 -7.48
CA ASP A 154 3.35 -8.51 -7.83
C ASP A 154 2.21 -8.18 -6.85
N LYS A 155 2.54 -7.52 -5.73
CA LYS A 155 1.59 -7.15 -4.66
C LYS A 155 1.33 -5.65 -4.57
N VAL A 156 1.86 -4.88 -5.52
CA VAL A 156 1.63 -3.43 -5.54
C VAL A 156 0.32 -3.09 -6.25
N HIS A 157 -0.24 -1.96 -5.85
CA HIS A 157 -1.35 -1.32 -6.53
C HIS A 157 -0.88 0.01 -7.10
N ILE A 158 -1.34 0.35 -8.28
CA ILE A 158 -0.93 1.60 -8.93
C ILE A 158 -2.17 2.47 -9.06
N PHE A 159 -2.06 3.71 -8.59
CA PHE A 159 -3.12 4.70 -8.71
C PHE A 159 -2.60 5.92 -9.44
N ASP A 160 -3.43 6.49 -10.29
CA ASP A 160 -3.16 7.79 -10.88
C ASP A 160 -3.05 8.86 -9.78
N LYS A 161 -2.02 9.69 -9.83
CA LYS A 161 -1.75 10.66 -8.77
C LYS A 161 -2.80 11.77 -8.71
N GLU A 162 -3.41 12.12 -9.84
CA GLU A 162 -4.36 13.24 -9.94
C GLU A 162 -5.79 12.78 -9.67
N SER A 163 -6.28 11.78 -10.40
CA SER A 163 -7.64 11.25 -10.24
C SER A 163 -7.80 10.37 -9.01
N GLY A 164 -6.74 9.70 -8.57
CA GLY A 164 -6.80 8.69 -7.51
C GLY A 164 -7.32 7.33 -7.97
N GLU A 165 -7.73 7.20 -9.23
CA GLU A 165 -8.24 5.94 -9.79
C GLU A 165 -7.11 4.92 -9.94
N ARG A 166 -7.46 3.63 -9.80
CA ARG A 166 -6.53 2.53 -10.02
C ARG A 166 -6.20 2.41 -11.50
N LEU A 167 -4.92 2.20 -11.79
CA LEU A 167 -4.40 1.88 -13.11
C LEU A 167 -4.20 0.36 -13.22
N GLU A 168 -4.74 -0.27 -14.30
CA GLU A 168 -4.70 -1.72 -14.57
C GLU A 168 -3.67 -2.09 -15.65
#